data_e4b2e3e83ee22278e6b167f9aaa0e900
#
_entry.id   e4b2e3e83ee22278e6b167f9aaa0e900
#
_cell.length_a   1.000
_cell.length_b   1.000
_cell.length_c   1.000
_cell.angle_alpha   90.00
_cell.angle_beta   90.00
_cell.angle_gamma   90.00
#
_symmetry.space_group_name_H-M   'P 1'
#
loop_
_entity.id
_entity.type
_entity.pdbx_description
1 polymer ?
#
loop_
_entity_poly.entity_id
_entity_poly.type
_entity_poly.pdbx_seq_one_letter_code
_entity_poly.pdbx_strand_id
1 'polypeptide(L)'
;MTVRTIEAKTLLAGHKTPDSWFGIKYTLNLYRGCQHHCIYCDSRSECYGIADFDGEVLVKANAVELLDRELRSKRVKGYVSTGAMNDPYMPVERRLGLTRRVLGVLAARRFPVHVMTKSDLVLRDLDMLGEIEAACGGVTPGAVVSITITCADDALARQLEPAAPPPSARFAAIATLAARGICAGVLLMPVLPFIEDDPENIRQIVTRAYAAGARHVIPSWGVSLRDRQREHFYAELDRRFPGVRARYEQRFGNAYSAQSPNAPALESLFTELAARFGLARTVAPYRAPGPEQLALL
;
A
#
# COMPACT_ATOMS: atom_id res chain seq x y z
N MET A 1 -15.38 -6.63 14.53
CA MET A 1 -15.96 -6.06 13.30
C MET A 1 -16.89 -7.08 12.65
N THR A 2 -18.10 -6.66 12.29
CA THR A 2 -19.02 -7.45 11.47
C THR A 2 -18.59 -7.42 10.01
N VAL A 3 -18.96 -8.45 9.24
CA VAL A 3 -18.68 -8.54 7.81
C VAL A 3 -19.99 -8.61 7.07
N ARG A 4 -20.25 -7.62 6.20
CA ARG A 4 -21.48 -7.54 5.41
C ARG A 4 -21.14 -7.45 3.92
N THR A 5 -21.90 -8.13 3.10
CA THR A 5 -21.77 -8.06 1.64
C THR A 5 -22.59 -6.91 1.06
N ILE A 6 -22.05 -6.29 0.02
CA ILE A 6 -22.74 -5.28 -0.78
C ILE A 6 -22.50 -5.56 -2.27
N GLU A 7 -23.42 -5.09 -3.10
CA GLU A 7 -23.25 -5.06 -4.54
C GLU A 7 -22.67 -3.71 -4.98
N ALA A 8 -21.62 -3.75 -5.78
CA ALA A 8 -21.02 -2.56 -6.37
C ALA A 8 -21.54 -2.34 -7.78
N LYS A 9 -21.70 -1.08 -8.21
CA LYS A 9 -22.07 -0.72 -9.58
C LYS A 9 -20.85 -0.74 -10.50
N THR A 10 -19.72 -0.31 -10.02
CA THR A 10 -18.41 -0.24 -10.70
C THR A 10 -17.31 -0.64 -9.75
N LEU A 11 -16.19 -1.13 -10.28
CA LEU A 11 -15.05 -1.54 -9.47
C LEU A 11 -13.78 -0.75 -9.81
N LEU A 12 -13.46 -0.61 -11.12
CA LEU A 12 -12.25 0.06 -11.58
C LEU A 12 -12.44 1.56 -11.73
N ALA A 13 -11.62 2.33 -11.02
CA ALA A 13 -11.44 3.74 -11.28
C ALA A 13 -10.17 3.94 -12.12
N GLY A 14 -10.28 4.64 -13.25
CA GLY A 14 -9.15 4.88 -14.17
C GLY A 14 -8.59 6.29 -14.02
N HIS A 15 -7.27 6.41 -14.05
CA HIS A 15 -6.57 7.69 -14.13
C HIS A 15 -6.34 8.09 -15.59
N LYS A 16 -6.42 9.38 -15.92
CA LYS A 16 -6.14 9.88 -17.28
C LYS A 16 -4.69 9.55 -17.67
N THR A 17 -3.75 9.80 -16.78
CA THR A 17 -2.34 9.39 -16.87
C THR A 17 -2.00 8.53 -15.66
N PRO A 18 -1.07 7.58 -15.73
CA PRO A 18 -0.58 6.89 -14.53
C PRO A 18 -0.04 7.90 -13.52
N ASP A 19 -0.26 7.64 -12.23
CA ASP A 19 0.32 8.50 -11.20
C ASP A 19 1.85 8.39 -11.18
N SER A 20 2.51 9.45 -10.72
CA SER A 20 3.96 9.58 -10.77
C SER A 20 4.70 8.84 -9.64
N TRP A 21 4.00 8.40 -8.59
CA TRP A 21 4.62 7.74 -7.44
C TRP A 21 4.59 6.23 -7.57
N PHE A 22 3.44 5.68 -7.93
CA PHE A 22 3.17 4.24 -7.93
C PHE A 22 2.98 3.67 -9.32
N GLY A 23 3.01 4.50 -10.37
CA GLY A 23 2.81 4.07 -11.76
C GLY A 23 1.40 3.54 -12.08
N ILE A 24 0.42 3.80 -11.21
CA ILE A 24 -0.92 3.20 -11.25
C ILE A 24 -1.77 3.83 -12.34
N LYS A 25 -2.38 3.00 -13.20
CA LYS A 25 -3.35 3.40 -14.21
C LYS A 25 -4.78 3.19 -13.77
N TYR A 26 -5.02 2.16 -12.96
CA TYR A 26 -6.34 1.80 -12.45
C TYR A 26 -6.27 1.50 -10.97
N THR A 27 -7.30 1.89 -10.23
CA THR A 27 -7.46 1.52 -8.82
C THR A 27 -8.73 0.72 -8.61
N LEU A 28 -8.69 -0.21 -7.68
CA LEU A 28 -9.86 -0.93 -7.20
C LEU A 28 -9.79 -1.10 -5.68
N ASN A 29 -10.95 -1.15 -5.05
CA ASN A 29 -11.09 -1.47 -3.63
C ASN A 29 -12.14 -2.56 -3.50
N LEU A 30 -11.75 -3.71 -2.96
CA LEU A 30 -12.61 -4.88 -2.78
C LEU A 30 -13.50 -4.75 -1.55
N TYR A 31 -13.05 -3.94 -0.61
CA TYR A 31 -13.64 -3.75 0.70
C TYR A 31 -13.92 -2.27 0.98
N ARG A 32 -14.74 -1.98 1.98
CA ARG A 32 -14.82 -0.69 2.66
C ARG A 32 -14.68 -0.95 4.16
N GLY A 33 -13.83 -0.17 4.84
CA GLY A 33 -13.33 -0.47 6.17
C GLY A 33 -12.07 -1.35 6.11
N CYS A 34 -11.33 -1.39 7.21
CA CYS A 34 -10.07 -2.13 7.31
C CYS A 34 -9.85 -2.64 8.72
N GLN A 35 -9.46 -3.91 8.85
CA GLN A 35 -9.25 -4.59 10.13
C GLN A 35 -7.85 -4.38 10.72
N HIS A 36 -6.97 -3.61 10.10
CA HIS A 36 -5.66 -3.31 10.68
C HIS A 36 -5.71 -2.26 11.77
N HIS A 37 -6.78 -1.44 11.83
CA HIS A 37 -7.02 -0.45 12.88
C HIS A 37 -5.86 0.53 13.09
N CYS A 38 -5.17 0.91 12.01
CA CYS A 38 -4.13 1.94 12.10
C CYS A 38 -4.70 3.21 12.71
N ILE A 39 -4.07 3.75 13.76
CA ILE A 39 -4.59 4.91 14.49
C ILE A 39 -4.65 6.17 13.63
N TYR A 40 -3.80 6.26 12.61
CA TYR A 40 -3.65 7.39 11.70
C TYR A 40 -4.42 7.23 10.37
N CYS A 41 -5.23 6.16 10.21
CA CYS A 41 -5.79 5.79 8.91
C CYS A 41 -6.65 6.90 8.29
N ASP A 42 -6.24 7.39 7.11
CA ASP A 42 -6.94 8.43 6.35
C ASP A 42 -8.36 8.01 5.93
N SER A 43 -8.59 6.71 5.74
CA SER A 43 -9.91 6.18 5.33
C SER A 43 -11.01 6.34 6.38
N ARG A 44 -10.69 6.85 7.57
CA ARG A 44 -11.66 7.28 8.59
C ARG A 44 -12.34 8.59 8.23
N SER A 45 -11.78 9.37 7.31
CA SER A 45 -12.36 10.64 6.86
C SER A 45 -13.74 10.43 6.24
N GLU A 46 -14.63 11.42 6.44
CA GLU A 46 -16.00 11.43 5.91
C GLU A 46 -16.06 11.33 4.40
N CYS A 47 -15.03 11.84 3.70
CA CYS A 47 -14.96 11.80 2.25
C CYS A 47 -15.00 10.37 1.66
N TYR A 48 -14.66 9.36 2.46
CA TYR A 48 -14.74 7.95 2.03
C TYR A 48 -16.09 7.30 2.28
N GLY A 49 -16.99 7.98 3.00
CA GLY A 49 -18.36 7.54 3.23
C GLY A 49 -18.47 6.20 3.99
N ILE A 50 -17.54 5.91 4.90
CA ILE A 50 -17.57 4.73 5.77
C ILE A 50 -18.15 5.18 7.10
N ALA A 51 -19.41 4.82 7.39
CA ALA A 51 -20.12 5.29 8.56
C ALA A 51 -19.53 4.72 9.87
N ASP A 52 -19.28 3.41 9.90
CA ASP A 52 -18.71 2.70 11.05
C ASP A 52 -17.39 2.02 10.65
N PHE A 53 -16.29 2.78 10.73
CA PHE A 53 -14.98 2.29 10.31
C PHE A 53 -14.46 1.17 11.22
N ASP A 54 -14.78 1.17 12.49
CA ASP A 54 -14.26 0.21 13.47
C ASP A 54 -15.19 -0.99 13.71
N GLY A 55 -16.49 -0.86 13.37
CA GLY A 55 -17.49 -1.89 13.62
C GLY A 55 -17.74 -2.80 12.41
N GLU A 56 -17.55 -2.33 11.17
CA GLU A 56 -17.98 -3.06 9.99
C GLU A 56 -16.95 -3.08 8.85
N VAL A 57 -16.87 -4.23 8.16
CA VAL A 57 -16.23 -4.36 6.84
C VAL A 57 -17.29 -4.70 5.80
N LEU A 58 -17.42 -3.85 4.78
CA LEU A 58 -18.28 -4.12 3.64
C LEU A 58 -17.48 -4.80 2.52
N VAL A 59 -17.98 -5.94 2.05
CA VAL A 59 -17.37 -6.78 1.02
C VAL A 59 -18.14 -6.64 -0.28
N LYS A 60 -17.50 -6.26 -1.36
CA LYS A 60 -18.13 -6.20 -2.69
C LYS A 60 -18.27 -7.60 -3.27
N ALA A 61 -19.44 -8.22 -3.09
CA ALA A 61 -19.68 -9.62 -3.43
C ALA A 61 -19.47 -9.92 -4.92
N ASN A 62 -19.86 -8.97 -5.78
CA ASN A 62 -19.78 -9.08 -7.25
C ASN A 62 -18.46 -8.53 -7.84
N ALA A 63 -17.40 -8.35 -7.02
CA ALA A 63 -16.17 -7.70 -7.48
C ALA A 63 -15.47 -8.47 -8.61
N VAL A 64 -15.49 -9.79 -8.58
CA VAL A 64 -14.80 -10.66 -9.56
C VAL A 64 -15.45 -10.53 -10.93
N GLU A 65 -16.78 -10.64 -11.00
CA GLU A 65 -17.56 -10.52 -12.22
C GLU A 65 -17.50 -9.11 -12.80
N LEU A 66 -17.56 -8.09 -11.92
CA LEU A 66 -17.39 -6.69 -12.32
C LEU A 66 -16.02 -6.45 -12.94
N LEU A 67 -14.96 -6.91 -12.28
CA LEU A 67 -13.60 -6.72 -12.77
C LEU A 67 -13.42 -7.37 -14.15
N ASP A 68 -13.86 -8.63 -14.31
CA ASP A 68 -13.74 -9.33 -15.57
C ASP A 68 -14.45 -8.58 -16.71
N ARG A 69 -15.67 -8.11 -16.46
CA ARG A 69 -16.47 -7.33 -17.43
C ARG A 69 -15.79 -6.00 -17.77
N GLU A 70 -15.32 -5.25 -16.76
CA GLU A 70 -14.75 -3.93 -16.96
C GLU A 70 -13.39 -3.98 -17.67
N LEU A 71 -12.57 -4.99 -17.38
CA LEU A 71 -11.27 -5.16 -18.04
C LEU A 71 -11.38 -5.49 -19.53
N ARG A 72 -12.46 -6.16 -19.97
CA ARG A 72 -12.73 -6.44 -21.40
C ARG A 72 -12.81 -5.18 -22.24
N SER A 73 -13.28 -4.08 -21.65
CA SER A 73 -13.42 -2.79 -22.35
C SER A 73 -12.14 -1.93 -22.33
N LYS A 74 -11.13 -2.31 -21.54
CA LYS A 74 -9.90 -1.50 -21.39
C LYS A 74 -8.87 -1.82 -22.47
N ARG A 75 -8.63 -0.86 -23.36
CA ARG A 75 -7.64 -0.98 -24.46
C ARG A 75 -6.20 -0.73 -23.96
N VAL A 76 -6.03 0.14 -22.97
CA VAL A 76 -4.72 0.50 -22.43
C VAL A 76 -4.41 -0.40 -21.24
N LYS A 77 -3.30 -1.12 -21.30
CA LYS A 77 -2.77 -1.87 -20.17
C LYS A 77 -2.01 -0.92 -19.23
N GLY A 78 -2.08 -1.20 -17.94
CA GLY A 78 -1.38 -0.43 -16.92
C GLY A 78 -1.69 -1.04 -15.57
N TYR A 79 -0.86 -0.76 -14.58
CA TYR A 79 -1.05 -1.34 -13.24
C TYR A 79 -2.46 -1.10 -12.71
N VAL A 80 -3.08 -2.20 -12.29
CA VAL A 80 -4.28 -2.20 -11.49
C VAL A 80 -3.83 -2.27 -10.03
N SER A 81 -4.10 -1.21 -9.26
CA SER A 81 -3.71 -1.17 -7.85
C SER A 81 -4.84 -1.61 -6.95
N THR A 82 -4.46 -2.31 -5.89
CA THR A 82 -5.29 -2.67 -4.74
C THR A 82 -4.74 -2.02 -3.48
N GLY A 83 -5.60 -1.67 -2.51
CA GLY A 83 -5.13 -1.25 -1.19
C GLY A 83 -5.05 0.26 -0.95
N ALA A 84 -5.66 1.10 -1.79
CA ALA A 84 -5.66 2.55 -1.59
C ALA A 84 -6.51 3.02 -0.40
N MET A 85 -7.66 2.37 -0.13
CA MET A 85 -8.61 2.77 0.94
C MET A 85 -8.80 1.69 2.01
N ASN A 86 -8.32 0.50 1.76
CA ASN A 86 -8.38 -0.65 2.65
C ASN A 86 -7.21 -1.57 2.33
N ASP A 87 -6.90 -2.49 3.21
CA ASP A 87 -5.87 -3.48 2.92
C ASP A 87 -6.51 -4.70 2.23
N PRO A 88 -6.03 -5.10 1.02
CA PRO A 88 -6.56 -6.25 0.30
C PRO A 88 -6.27 -7.59 1.00
N TYR A 89 -5.37 -7.59 1.97
CA TYR A 89 -4.96 -8.77 2.75
C TYR A 89 -5.24 -8.61 4.25
N MET A 90 -6.24 -7.78 4.62
CA MET A 90 -6.69 -7.74 6.01
C MET A 90 -7.19 -9.11 6.50
N PRO A 91 -7.31 -9.36 7.82
CA PRO A 91 -7.61 -10.68 8.38
C PRO A 91 -8.80 -11.42 7.74
N VAL A 92 -9.88 -10.75 7.38
CA VAL A 92 -11.06 -11.39 6.75
C VAL A 92 -10.73 -12.05 5.41
N GLU A 93 -9.72 -11.57 4.71
CA GLU A 93 -9.28 -12.10 3.42
C GLU A 93 -8.75 -13.55 3.52
N ARG A 94 -8.26 -13.98 4.69
CA ARG A 94 -7.89 -15.39 4.93
C ARG A 94 -9.05 -16.33 4.62
N ARG A 95 -10.27 -15.92 4.97
CA ARG A 95 -11.49 -16.70 4.80
C ARG A 95 -12.15 -16.46 3.43
N LEU A 96 -12.16 -15.23 2.96
CA LEU A 96 -12.92 -14.86 1.75
C LEU A 96 -12.18 -15.21 0.45
N GLY A 97 -10.86 -15.10 0.42
CA GLY A 97 -10.07 -15.35 -0.79
C GLY A 97 -10.45 -14.44 -1.97
N LEU A 98 -11.01 -13.26 -1.70
CA LEU A 98 -11.52 -12.37 -2.74
C LEU A 98 -10.38 -11.75 -3.54
N THR A 99 -9.31 -11.31 -2.87
CA THR A 99 -8.10 -10.79 -3.52
C THR A 99 -7.48 -11.82 -4.44
N ARG A 100 -7.36 -13.08 -3.99
CA ARG A 100 -6.86 -14.17 -4.84
C ARG A 100 -7.68 -14.35 -6.11
N ARG A 101 -9.01 -14.36 -5.99
CA ARG A 101 -9.90 -14.47 -7.17
C ARG A 101 -9.74 -13.31 -8.13
N VAL A 102 -9.56 -12.10 -7.60
CA VAL A 102 -9.31 -10.90 -8.40
C VAL A 102 -7.96 -10.97 -9.12
N LEU A 103 -6.89 -11.44 -8.45
CA LEU A 103 -5.60 -11.69 -9.10
C LEU A 103 -5.71 -12.69 -10.25
N GLY A 104 -6.51 -13.77 -10.09
CA GLY A 104 -6.79 -14.72 -11.17
C GLY A 104 -7.44 -14.07 -12.40
N VAL A 105 -8.36 -13.11 -12.19
CA VAL A 105 -8.94 -12.34 -13.31
C VAL A 105 -7.88 -11.46 -13.97
N LEU A 106 -7.00 -10.81 -13.20
CA LEU A 106 -5.92 -9.98 -13.76
C LEU A 106 -4.94 -10.82 -14.58
N ALA A 107 -4.55 -12.00 -14.10
CA ALA A 107 -3.72 -12.94 -14.83
C ALA A 107 -4.38 -13.37 -16.15
N ALA A 108 -5.63 -13.85 -16.11
CA ALA A 108 -6.39 -14.28 -17.28
C ALA A 108 -6.59 -13.15 -18.32
N ARG A 109 -6.71 -11.91 -17.87
CA ARG A 109 -6.86 -10.73 -18.73
C ARG A 109 -5.51 -10.06 -19.10
N ARG A 110 -4.39 -10.61 -18.63
CA ARG A 110 -3.05 -10.05 -18.85
C ARG A 110 -2.97 -8.58 -18.47
N PHE A 111 -3.41 -8.26 -17.25
CA PHE A 111 -3.26 -6.94 -16.65
C PHE A 111 -2.20 -6.98 -15.55
N PRO A 112 -1.23 -6.06 -15.59
CA PRO A 112 -0.24 -5.94 -14.52
C PRO A 112 -0.90 -5.46 -13.23
N VAL A 113 -0.32 -5.85 -12.10
CA VAL A 113 -0.84 -5.50 -10.77
C VAL A 113 0.19 -4.77 -9.93
N HIS A 114 -0.29 -3.79 -9.14
CA HIS A 114 0.48 -3.20 -8.05
C HIS A 114 -0.31 -3.37 -6.74
N VAL A 115 0.08 -4.35 -5.96
CA VAL A 115 -0.50 -4.62 -4.64
C VAL A 115 0.13 -3.72 -3.60
N MET A 116 -0.70 -3.00 -2.83
CA MET A 116 -0.26 -2.26 -1.65
C MET A 116 -0.89 -2.87 -0.40
N THR A 117 -0.07 -3.27 0.58
CA THR A 117 -0.55 -3.96 1.79
C THR A 117 0.37 -3.72 2.98
N LYS A 118 -0.13 -3.98 4.20
CA LYS A 118 0.65 -4.15 5.43
C LYS A 118 0.81 -5.63 5.81
N SER A 119 0.16 -6.53 5.06
CA SER A 119 0.00 -7.92 5.46
C SER A 119 0.98 -8.86 4.77
N ASP A 120 1.58 -9.75 5.55
CA ASP A 120 2.35 -10.90 5.06
C ASP A 120 1.47 -11.97 4.39
N LEU A 121 0.14 -11.89 4.54
CA LEU A 121 -0.81 -12.78 3.88
C LEU A 121 -0.72 -12.72 2.34
N VAL A 122 -0.12 -11.67 1.77
CA VAL A 122 0.17 -11.59 0.33
C VAL A 122 0.98 -12.80 -0.17
N LEU A 123 1.78 -13.42 0.69
CA LEU A 123 2.57 -14.63 0.36
C LEU A 123 1.69 -15.84 0.04
N ARG A 124 0.43 -15.89 0.47
CA ARG A 124 -0.53 -16.93 0.09
C ARG A 124 -0.72 -16.99 -1.43
N ASP A 125 -0.63 -15.85 -2.10
CA ASP A 125 -0.99 -15.69 -3.51
C ASP A 125 0.26 -15.50 -4.41
N LEU A 126 1.44 -16.00 -3.97
CA LEU A 126 2.68 -15.96 -4.73
C LEU A 126 2.58 -16.61 -6.11
N ASP A 127 1.79 -17.68 -6.23
CA ASP A 127 1.51 -18.36 -7.50
C ASP A 127 0.78 -17.43 -8.47
N MET A 128 -0.27 -16.73 -8.03
CA MET A 128 -1.01 -15.78 -8.84
C MET A 128 -0.17 -14.57 -9.26
N LEU A 129 0.67 -14.06 -8.34
CA LEU A 129 1.61 -12.98 -8.67
C LEU A 129 2.64 -13.44 -9.70
N GLY A 130 3.13 -14.67 -9.58
CA GLY A 130 4.03 -15.30 -10.56
C GLY A 130 3.37 -15.48 -11.93
N GLU A 131 2.11 -15.88 -12.00
CA GLU A 131 1.34 -15.97 -13.24
C GLU A 131 1.17 -14.60 -13.91
N ILE A 132 0.89 -13.55 -13.13
CA ILE A 132 0.78 -12.18 -13.65
C ILE A 132 2.14 -11.69 -14.13
N GLU A 133 3.23 -11.96 -13.39
CA GLU A 133 4.60 -11.61 -13.81
C GLU A 133 4.94 -12.29 -15.12
N ALA A 134 4.68 -13.58 -15.26
CA ALA A 134 4.94 -14.33 -16.49
C ALA A 134 4.09 -13.83 -17.68
N ALA A 135 2.85 -13.41 -17.43
CA ALA A 135 1.93 -12.95 -18.46
C ALA A 135 2.15 -11.50 -18.92
N CYS A 136 2.69 -10.65 -18.04
CA CYS A 136 2.75 -9.19 -18.21
C CYS A 136 4.18 -8.64 -18.08
N GLY A 137 5.11 -9.34 -17.42
CA GLY A 137 6.47 -8.88 -17.20
C GLY A 137 7.24 -8.65 -18.51
N GLY A 138 8.21 -7.77 -18.47
CA GLY A 138 9.01 -7.42 -19.65
C GLY A 138 9.87 -6.19 -19.36
N VAL A 139 9.61 -5.08 -20.04
CA VAL A 139 10.33 -3.82 -19.82
C VAL A 139 10.13 -3.31 -18.38
N THR A 140 8.91 -3.49 -17.85
CA THR A 140 8.61 -3.27 -16.44
C THR A 140 8.02 -4.55 -15.83
N PRO A 141 8.12 -4.74 -14.50
CA PRO A 141 7.50 -5.89 -13.84
C PRO A 141 6.01 -6.00 -14.14
N GLY A 142 5.50 -7.22 -14.30
CA GLY A 142 4.05 -7.49 -14.41
C GLY A 142 3.36 -7.44 -13.05
N ALA A 143 4.06 -7.87 -11.99
CA ALA A 143 3.57 -7.86 -10.62
C ALA A 143 4.50 -7.05 -9.71
N VAL A 144 3.94 -6.05 -9.05
CA VAL A 144 4.61 -5.22 -8.04
C VAL A 144 3.89 -5.37 -6.70
N VAL A 145 4.64 -5.56 -5.62
CA VAL A 145 4.10 -5.59 -4.27
C VAL A 145 4.82 -4.55 -3.42
N SER A 146 4.09 -3.58 -2.92
CA SER A 146 4.62 -2.57 -1.99
C SER A 146 4.05 -2.81 -0.60
N ILE A 147 4.94 -3.08 0.37
CA ILE A 147 4.56 -3.33 1.75
C ILE A 147 4.81 -2.08 2.58
N THR A 148 3.78 -1.57 3.26
CA THR A 148 3.93 -0.39 4.12
C THR A 148 4.75 -0.75 5.35
N ILE A 149 5.84 0.00 5.58
CA ILE A 149 6.66 -0.08 6.79
C ILE A 149 7.11 1.34 7.12
N THR A 150 6.59 1.90 8.21
CA THR A 150 6.87 3.27 8.65
C THR A 150 7.69 3.32 9.94
N CYS A 151 7.75 2.19 10.65
CA CYS A 151 8.52 2.00 11.87
C CYS A 151 9.39 0.74 11.76
N ALA A 152 10.64 0.81 12.23
CA ALA A 152 11.55 -0.33 12.27
C ALA A 152 11.34 -1.21 13.53
N ASP A 153 10.75 -0.64 14.59
CA ASP A 153 10.51 -1.28 15.88
C ASP A 153 9.13 -1.93 15.92
N ASP A 154 9.09 -3.24 16.23
CA ASP A 154 7.87 -4.02 16.29
C ASP A 154 6.93 -3.60 17.44
N ALA A 155 7.50 -3.10 18.56
CA ALA A 155 6.70 -2.69 19.71
C ALA A 155 6.01 -1.35 19.46
N LEU A 156 6.73 -0.38 18.87
CA LEU A 156 6.15 0.90 18.45
C LEU A 156 5.11 0.68 17.35
N ALA A 157 5.43 -0.13 16.35
CA ALA A 157 4.49 -0.43 15.26
C ALA A 157 3.18 -1.04 15.77
N ARG A 158 3.21 -1.90 16.80
CA ARG A 158 2.00 -2.46 17.42
C ARG A 158 1.12 -1.39 18.07
N GLN A 159 1.70 -0.30 18.55
CA GLN A 159 0.93 0.82 19.07
C GLN A 159 0.25 1.63 17.96
N LEU A 160 0.88 1.74 16.80
CA LEU A 160 0.38 2.52 15.66
C LEU A 160 -0.59 1.73 14.77
N GLU A 161 -0.36 0.43 14.64
CA GLU A 161 -1.04 -0.47 13.71
C GLU A 161 -1.43 -1.80 14.42
N PRO A 162 -2.37 -1.75 15.38
CA PRO A 162 -2.57 -2.81 16.38
C PRO A 162 -2.87 -4.20 15.83
N ALA A 163 -3.50 -4.30 14.65
CA ALA A 163 -3.91 -5.57 14.05
C ALA A 163 -3.18 -5.89 12.73
N ALA A 164 -2.14 -5.11 12.38
CA ALA A 164 -1.29 -5.42 11.26
C ALA A 164 -0.09 -6.30 11.71
N PRO A 165 0.47 -7.15 10.84
CA PRO A 165 1.71 -7.87 11.13
C PRO A 165 2.85 -6.91 11.51
N PRO A 166 3.78 -7.31 12.40
CA PRO A 166 4.89 -6.46 12.79
C PRO A 166 5.86 -6.18 11.61
N PRO A 167 6.63 -5.09 11.64
CA PRO A 167 7.66 -4.78 10.64
C PRO A 167 8.60 -5.93 10.33
N SER A 168 9.02 -6.71 11.33
CA SER A 168 9.89 -7.88 11.15
C SER A 168 9.26 -8.91 10.18
N ALA A 169 7.98 -9.21 10.32
CA ALA A 169 7.25 -10.12 9.42
C ALA A 169 7.08 -9.50 8.01
N ARG A 170 6.90 -8.18 7.92
CA ARG A 170 6.77 -7.49 6.64
C ARG A 170 8.09 -7.48 5.86
N PHE A 171 9.23 -7.30 6.51
CA PHE A 171 10.55 -7.46 5.86
C PHE A 171 10.80 -8.90 5.39
N ALA A 172 10.41 -9.90 6.19
CA ALA A 172 10.50 -11.30 5.78
C ALA A 172 9.60 -11.59 4.56
N ALA A 173 8.43 -10.95 4.47
CA ALA A 173 7.55 -11.05 3.30
C ALA A 173 8.20 -10.44 2.06
N ILE A 174 8.85 -9.28 2.16
CA ILE A 174 9.62 -8.67 1.05
C ILE A 174 10.71 -9.62 0.58
N ALA A 175 11.48 -10.22 1.50
CA ALA A 175 12.55 -11.16 1.16
C ALA A 175 12.01 -12.39 0.41
N THR A 176 10.87 -12.92 0.84
CA THR A 176 10.22 -14.06 0.19
C THR A 176 9.74 -13.71 -1.22
N LEU A 177 9.12 -12.53 -1.40
CA LEU A 177 8.69 -12.02 -2.71
C LEU A 177 9.90 -11.85 -3.65
N ALA A 178 10.96 -11.20 -3.18
CA ALA A 178 12.17 -10.98 -3.95
C ALA A 178 12.84 -12.30 -4.39
N ALA A 179 12.90 -13.30 -3.48
CA ALA A 179 13.45 -14.63 -3.78
C ALA A 179 12.61 -15.38 -4.84
N ARG A 180 11.35 -15.00 -5.05
CA ARG A 180 10.47 -15.55 -6.09
C ARG A 180 10.43 -14.70 -7.36
N GLY A 181 11.32 -13.71 -7.49
CA GLY A 181 11.42 -12.84 -8.66
C GLY A 181 10.30 -11.78 -8.75
N ILE A 182 9.47 -11.64 -7.73
CA ILE A 182 8.43 -10.60 -7.70
C ILE A 182 9.04 -9.27 -7.28
N CYS A 183 8.76 -8.20 -8.04
CA CYS A 183 9.20 -6.86 -7.69
C CYS A 183 8.53 -6.40 -6.39
N ALA A 184 9.31 -6.33 -5.31
CA ALA A 184 8.82 -5.92 -4.01
C ALA A 184 9.53 -4.65 -3.52
N GLY A 185 8.86 -3.87 -2.65
CA GLY A 185 9.43 -2.69 -2.04
C GLY A 185 8.65 -2.20 -0.83
N VAL A 186 9.06 -1.05 -0.31
CA VAL A 186 8.49 -0.45 0.90
C VAL A 186 7.72 0.83 0.56
N LEU A 187 6.53 0.99 1.15
CA LEU A 187 5.88 2.28 1.31
C LEU A 187 6.26 2.83 2.68
N LEU A 188 7.17 3.78 2.71
CA LEU A 188 7.59 4.50 3.91
C LEU A 188 6.65 5.69 4.12
N MET A 189 5.34 5.39 4.28
CA MET A 189 4.27 6.39 4.38
C MET A 189 3.04 5.87 5.12
N PRO A 190 2.42 6.74 5.96
CA PRO A 190 2.90 8.06 6.37
C PRO A 190 4.02 7.94 7.42
N VAL A 191 4.98 8.86 7.45
CA VAL A 191 5.90 9.00 8.59
C VAL A 191 5.29 10.00 9.56
N LEU A 192 4.97 9.54 10.77
CA LEU A 192 4.26 10.34 11.78
C LEU A 192 5.21 11.31 12.47
N PRO A 193 4.98 12.65 12.39
CA PRO A 193 5.75 13.63 13.12
C PRO A 193 5.84 13.33 14.62
N PHE A 194 7.01 13.54 15.20
CA PHE A 194 7.29 13.36 16.64
C PHE A 194 7.23 11.92 17.17
N ILE A 195 6.95 10.93 16.30
CA ILE A 195 6.86 9.51 16.67
C ILE A 195 7.78 8.65 15.80
N GLU A 196 7.72 8.80 14.48
CA GLU A 196 8.45 7.97 13.52
C GLU A 196 9.51 8.76 12.76
N ASP A 197 9.51 10.09 12.85
CA ASP A 197 10.35 11.02 12.12
C ASP A 197 11.75 11.17 12.70
N ASP A 198 12.32 10.08 13.18
CA ASP A 198 13.69 9.95 13.66
C ASP A 198 14.60 9.45 12.52
N PRO A 199 15.78 10.09 12.28
CA PRO A 199 16.75 9.65 11.29
C PRO A 199 17.19 8.19 11.44
N GLU A 200 17.29 7.67 12.67
CA GLU A 200 17.68 6.28 12.89
C GLU A 200 16.59 5.30 12.45
N ASN A 201 15.30 5.61 12.70
CA ASN A 201 14.18 4.83 12.18
C ASN A 201 14.25 4.72 10.65
N ILE A 202 14.47 5.85 9.96
CA ILE A 202 14.56 5.87 8.49
C ILE A 202 15.77 5.05 8.01
N ARG A 203 16.93 5.17 8.65
CA ARG A 203 18.14 4.41 8.33
C ARG A 203 17.89 2.91 8.44
N GLN A 204 17.30 2.47 9.53
CA GLN A 204 17.00 1.06 9.77
C GLN A 204 16.02 0.51 8.75
N ILE A 205 14.95 1.25 8.43
CA ILE A 205 13.96 0.81 7.43
C ILE A 205 14.60 0.65 6.07
N VAL A 206 15.35 1.65 5.60
CA VAL A 206 15.97 1.62 4.26
C VAL A 206 17.02 0.52 4.17
N THR A 207 17.86 0.35 5.20
CA THR A 207 18.89 -0.70 5.23
C THR A 207 18.27 -2.10 5.25
N ARG A 208 17.22 -2.32 6.06
CA ARG A 208 16.52 -3.61 6.13
C ARG A 208 15.73 -3.88 4.84
N ALA A 209 15.15 -2.86 4.21
CA ALA A 209 14.49 -3.00 2.91
C ALA A 209 15.48 -3.48 1.84
N TYR A 210 16.66 -2.86 1.75
CA TYR A 210 17.72 -3.30 0.85
C TYR A 210 18.16 -4.74 1.13
N ALA A 211 18.43 -5.07 2.41
CA ALA A 211 18.83 -6.42 2.81
C ALA A 211 17.75 -7.48 2.50
N ALA A 212 16.47 -7.10 2.52
CA ALA A 212 15.35 -7.95 2.11
C ALA A 212 15.17 -8.05 0.59
N GLY A 213 15.98 -7.37 -0.21
CA GLY A 213 15.87 -7.38 -1.68
C GLY A 213 14.81 -6.45 -2.27
N ALA A 214 14.37 -5.45 -1.51
CA ALA A 214 13.46 -4.42 -2.03
C ALA A 214 14.08 -3.70 -3.25
N ARG A 215 13.22 -3.35 -4.21
CA ARG A 215 13.61 -2.60 -5.41
C ARG A 215 13.26 -1.13 -5.31
N HIS A 216 12.34 -0.77 -4.43
CA HIS A 216 11.92 0.61 -4.22
C HIS A 216 11.57 0.87 -2.76
N VAL A 217 11.75 2.12 -2.35
CA VAL A 217 11.22 2.69 -1.10
C VAL A 217 10.60 4.04 -1.44
N ILE A 218 9.30 4.19 -1.17
CA ILE A 218 8.56 5.41 -1.51
C ILE A 218 8.21 6.14 -0.21
N PRO A 219 8.86 7.29 0.10
CA PRO A 219 8.66 8.01 1.36
C PRO A 219 7.56 9.07 1.27
N SER A 220 6.92 9.36 2.41
CA SER A 220 6.13 10.56 2.63
C SER A 220 6.26 11.00 4.09
N TRP A 221 6.80 12.21 4.29
CA TRP A 221 7.23 12.73 5.58
C TRP A 221 6.10 13.48 6.31
N GLY A 222 4.96 12.85 6.44
CA GLY A 222 3.81 13.45 7.13
C GLY A 222 2.54 12.63 7.00
N VAL A 223 1.50 13.08 7.68
CA VAL A 223 0.20 12.42 7.77
C VAL A 223 -0.93 13.41 7.48
N SER A 224 -2.03 12.95 6.88
CA SER A 224 -3.24 13.77 6.74
C SER A 224 -3.94 13.94 8.09
N LEU A 225 -4.53 15.11 8.28
CA LEU A 225 -5.33 15.49 9.45
C LEU A 225 -6.70 16.00 8.97
N ARG A 226 -7.58 15.06 8.61
CA ARG A 226 -8.92 15.35 8.11
C ARG A 226 -9.95 15.22 9.24
N ASP A 227 -11.07 15.85 9.13
CA ASP A 227 -12.31 15.69 9.93
C ASP A 227 -12.26 14.60 11.04
N ARG A 228 -13.13 13.59 11.01
CA ARG A 228 -13.18 12.47 11.97
C ARG A 228 -11.86 11.72 12.13
N GLN A 229 -11.03 11.66 11.09
CA GLN A 229 -9.72 11.01 11.16
C GLN A 229 -8.80 11.73 12.16
N ARG A 230 -8.79 13.07 12.15
CA ARG A 230 -8.02 13.87 13.13
C ARG A 230 -8.50 13.61 14.56
N GLU A 231 -9.81 13.64 14.77
CA GLU A 231 -10.39 13.44 16.10
C GLU A 231 -10.01 12.07 16.66
N HIS A 232 -10.16 11.02 15.84
CA HIS A 232 -9.75 9.67 16.22
C HIS A 232 -8.25 9.60 16.51
N PHE A 233 -7.43 10.13 15.61
CA PHE A 233 -5.97 10.10 15.75
C PHE A 233 -5.52 10.82 17.04
N TYR A 234 -6.08 11.99 17.34
CA TYR A 234 -5.75 12.73 18.55
C TYR A 234 -6.18 12.00 19.82
N ALA A 235 -7.34 11.36 19.84
CA ALA A 235 -7.77 10.51 20.95
C ALA A 235 -6.81 9.32 21.17
N GLU A 236 -6.33 8.71 20.10
CA GLU A 236 -5.33 7.64 20.18
C GLU A 236 -3.95 8.14 20.63
N LEU A 237 -3.55 9.36 20.23
CA LEU A 237 -2.33 10.00 20.73
C LEU A 237 -2.40 10.23 22.24
N ASP A 238 -3.51 10.77 22.75
CA ASP A 238 -3.67 10.98 24.20
C ASP A 238 -3.54 9.67 24.99
N ARG A 239 -4.07 8.58 24.43
CA ARG A 239 -4.04 7.26 25.06
C ARG A 239 -2.68 6.58 25.04
N ARG A 240 -1.91 6.71 23.94
CA ARG A 240 -0.72 5.90 23.65
C ARG A 240 0.58 6.68 23.76
N PHE A 241 0.53 7.99 23.48
CA PHE A 241 1.69 8.88 23.38
C PHE A 241 1.44 10.19 24.14
N PRO A 242 1.39 10.16 25.48
CA PRO A 242 1.08 11.33 26.30
C PRO A 242 1.92 12.55 25.92
N GLY A 243 1.27 13.71 25.72
CA GLY A 243 1.89 14.97 25.35
C GLY A 243 2.14 15.18 23.84
N VAL A 244 2.07 14.14 23.01
CA VAL A 244 2.29 14.26 21.57
C VAL A 244 1.16 15.05 20.89
N ARG A 245 -0.10 14.86 21.30
CA ARG A 245 -1.23 15.65 20.78
C ARG A 245 -1.00 17.15 20.94
N ALA A 246 -0.55 17.62 22.11
CA ALA A 246 -0.29 19.04 22.33
C ALA A 246 0.76 19.59 21.34
N ARG A 247 1.78 18.79 21.00
CA ARG A 247 2.78 19.16 19.98
C ARG A 247 2.16 19.26 18.60
N TYR A 248 1.23 18.35 18.22
CA TYR A 248 0.48 18.41 16.97
C TYR A 248 -0.39 19.66 16.90
N GLU A 249 -1.17 19.95 17.95
CA GLU A 249 -2.04 21.13 18.01
C GLU A 249 -1.24 22.43 17.91
N GLN A 250 -0.14 22.53 18.67
CA GLN A 250 0.76 23.71 18.64
C GLN A 250 1.40 23.90 17.27
N ARG A 251 1.85 22.83 16.61
CA ARG A 251 2.60 22.92 15.37
C ARG A 251 1.75 23.04 14.13
N PHE A 252 0.64 22.32 14.07
CA PHE A 252 -0.17 22.15 12.87
C PHE A 252 -1.54 22.83 12.96
N GLY A 253 -2.04 23.12 14.16
CA GLY A 253 -3.34 23.75 14.35
C GLY A 253 -4.44 23.02 13.58
N ASN A 254 -5.14 23.76 12.71
CA ASN A 254 -6.22 23.23 11.87
C ASN A 254 -5.74 22.81 10.45
N ALA A 255 -4.43 22.66 10.23
CA ALA A 255 -3.92 22.27 8.92
C ALA A 255 -4.48 20.90 8.48
N TYR A 256 -4.71 20.75 7.17
CA TYR A 256 -5.21 19.52 6.56
C TYR A 256 -4.23 18.34 6.68
N SER A 257 -2.94 18.64 6.84
CA SER A 257 -1.88 17.64 6.97
C SER A 257 -0.80 18.12 7.93
N ALA A 258 -0.14 17.17 8.57
CA ALA A 258 1.01 17.38 9.43
C ALA A 258 2.28 16.91 8.72
N GLN A 259 3.04 17.83 8.16
CA GLN A 259 4.37 17.56 7.60
C GLN A 259 5.40 17.53 8.73
N SER A 260 6.26 16.51 8.75
CA SER A 260 7.30 16.42 9.76
C SER A 260 8.21 17.67 9.75
N PRO A 261 8.49 18.27 10.90
CA PRO A 261 9.49 19.34 10.99
C PRO A 261 10.89 18.86 10.60
N ASN A 262 11.15 17.56 10.67
CA ASN A 262 12.40 16.93 10.27
C ASN A 262 12.46 16.57 8.78
N ALA A 263 11.38 16.80 8.01
CA ALA A 263 11.25 16.37 6.62
C ALA A 263 12.48 16.73 5.74
N PRO A 264 13.09 17.93 5.79
CA PRO A 264 14.26 18.22 4.97
C PRO A 264 15.48 17.35 5.31
N ALA A 265 15.73 17.09 6.59
CA ALA A 265 16.82 16.25 7.03
C ALA A 265 16.58 14.77 6.69
N LEU A 266 15.35 14.28 6.86
CA LEU A 266 14.94 12.93 6.51
C LEU A 266 15.01 12.70 5.00
N GLU A 267 14.62 13.70 4.20
CA GLU A 267 14.72 13.65 2.74
C GLU A 267 16.17 13.56 2.26
N SER A 268 17.07 14.34 2.87
CA SER A 268 18.50 14.30 2.56
C SER A 268 19.10 12.94 2.89
N LEU A 269 18.83 12.43 4.09
CA LEU A 269 19.29 11.11 4.55
C LEU A 269 18.74 10.00 3.62
N PHE A 270 17.45 10.04 3.33
CA PHE A 270 16.80 9.06 2.46
C PHE A 270 17.40 9.07 1.06
N THR A 271 17.66 10.25 0.48
CA THR A 271 18.26 10.40 -0.85
C THR A 271 19.65 9.78 -0.90
N GLU A 272 20.48 10.02 0.10
CA GLU A 272 21.81 9.40 0.24
C GLU A 272 21.70 7.88 0.30
N LEU A 273 20.85 7.35 1.18
CA LEU A 273 20.68 5.90 1.35
C LEU A 273 20.09 5.23 0.11
N ALA A 274 19.09 5.84 -0.53
CA ALA A 274 18.48 5.32 -1.74
C ALA A 274 19.49 5.24 -2.88
N ALA A 275 20.32 6.28 -3.06
CA ALA A 275 21.39 6.28 -4.05
C ALA A 275 22.46 5.22 -3.74
N ARG A 276 22.90 5.11 -2.48
CA ARG A 276 23.86 4.11 -2.02
C ARG A 276 23.44 2.68 -2.28
N PHE A 277 22.15 2.38 -2.09
CA PHE A 277 21.59 1.04 -2.23
C PHE A 277 20.93 0.78 -3.58
N GLY A 278 20.88 1.75 -4.49
CA GLY A 278 20.23 1.61 -5.79
C GLY A 278 18.71 1.41 -5.72
N LEU A 279 18.07 1.97 -4.68
CA LEU A 279 16.62 1.86 -4.47
C LEU A 279 15.88 2.93 -5.27
N ALA A 280 14.87 2.52 -6.04
CA ALA A 280 13.98 3.45 -6.71
C ALA A 280 13.09 4.17 -5.70
N ARG A 281 12.75 5.44 -5.98
CA ARG A 281 11.88 6.27 -5.15
C ARG A 281 10.42 6.26 -5.62
N THR A 282 10.17 5.62 -6.74
CA THR A 282 8.86 5.50 -7.39
C THR A 282 8.78 4.17 -8.11
N VAL A 283 7.58 3.76 -8.45
CA VAL A 283 7.36 2.67 -9.41
C VAL A 283 7.04 3.27 -10.77
N ALA A 284 7.84 2.93 -11.78
CA ALA A 284 7.61 3.44 -13.13
C ALA A 284 6.25 2.93 -13.68
N PRO A 285 5.55 3.75 -14.50
CA PRO A 285 4.35 3.28 -15.19
C PRO A 285 4.62 2.03 -16.02
N TYR A 286 3.64 1.13 -16.06
CA TYR A 286 3.75 -0.12 -16.81
C TYR A 286 4.02 0.12 -18.30
N ARG A 287 4.97 -0.66 -18.82
CA ARG A 287 5.27 -0.75 -20.26
C ARG A 287 5.19 -2.20 -20.65
N ALA A 288 4.26 -2.51 -21.55
CA ALA A 288 4.11 -3.86 -22.10
C ALA A 288 5.42 -4.33 -22.78
N PRO A 289 5.69 -5.66 -22.82
CA PRO A 289 6.72 -6.19 -23.69
C PRO A 289 6.48 -5.69 -25.12
N GLY A 290 7.54 -5.25 -25.80
CA GLY A 290 7.48 -4.91 -27.22
C GLY A 290 7.02 -6.11 -28.04
N PRO A 291 6.51 -5.93 -29.26
CA PRO A 291 6.30 -7.04 -30.17
C PRO A 291 7.66 -7.77 -30.33
N GLU A 292 7.68 -9.07 -30.10
CA GLU A 292 8.86 -9.89 -30.51
C GLU A 292 9.11 -9.59 -31.97
N GLN A 293 10.25 -8.98 -32.24
CA GLN A 293 10.75 -8.89 -33.60
C GLN A 293 11.17 -10.31 -33.99
N LEU A 294 10.25 -11.06 -34.61
CA LEU A 294 10.58 -12.31 -35.26
C LEU A 294 11.68 -11.95 -36.25
N ALA A 295 12.94 -12.36 -35.95
CA ALA A 295 14.00 -12.31 -36.91
C ALA A 295 13.55 -13.18 -38.09
N LEU A 296 13.22 -12.56 -39.20
CA LEU A 296 13.09 -13.25 -40.48
C LEU A 296 14.49 -13.77 -40.81
N LEU A 297 14.71 -15.06 -40.52
CA LEU A 297 15.81 -15.84 -41.07
C LEU A 297 15.53 -16.16 -42.52
#